data_56308edf5301e652888c31ed6c5006ff
#
_entry.id   56308edf5301e652888c31ed6c5006ff
#
_cell.length_a   1.000
_cell.length_b   1.000
_cell.length_c   1.000
_cell.angle_alpha   90.00
_cell.angle_beta   90.00
_cell.angle_gamma   90.00
#
_symmetry.space_group_name_H-M   'P 1'
#
loop_
_entity.id
_entity.type
_entity.pdbx_description
1 polymer ?
#
loop_
_entity_poly.entity_id
_entity_poly.type
_entity_poly.pdbx_seq_one_letter_code
_entity_poly.pdbx_strand_id
1 'polypeptide(L)'
;MLVEMKKASIFAPQIKVSIMQNILNETLLANNHISVDCVVIGFDGEQLKVLLVKRVGEEAGDIYNDMKLPGSLIYMDEDLDEAAQRVLNELTGVKSVNLIQFKTFGSKNRTSNPKDVRWLERATKMKVERIVTVAYMAMVKIDRTLSQSLEDYQACWVALNEVKTLAFDHNLIIKEALVSIRQVVEFNPSIVFDLLPRKFTAAQLRILFELIYDKELDVRNFHKKIALMEYVVPLEERQKGVAHRAARYYKFDKKIYNKIRR
;
A
#
# COMPACT_ATOMS: atom_id res chain seq x y z
N MET A 1 37.64 24.13 2.54
CA MET A 1 37.03 23.83 1.23
C MET A 1 36.48 22.39 1.07
N LEU A 2 36.89 21.43 1.91
CA LEU A 2 36.40 20.02 1.85
C LEU A 2 35.21 19.72 2.78
N VAL A 3 34.84 20.61 3.69
CA VAL A 3 33.74 20.43 4.67
C VAL A 3 32.41 20.96 4.12
N GLU A 4 32.43 21.90 3.17
CA GLU A 4 31.20 22.40 2.53
C GLU A 4 30.65 21.48 1.43
N MET A 5 31.48 20.65 0.82
CA MET A 5 31.02 19.70 -0.20
C MET A 5 30.25 18.49 0.36
N LYS A 6 30.42 18.14 1.66
CA LYS A 6 29.65 17.06 2.31
C LYS A 6 28.25 17.44 2.75
N LYS A 7 27.97 18.74 2.94
CA LYS A 7 26.61 19.22 3.26
C LYS A 7 25.69 19.31 2.03
N ALA A 8 26.24 19.48 0.84
CA ALA A 8 25.47 19.52 -0.40
C ALA A 8 24.92 18.15 -0.83
N SER A 9 25.54 17.04 -0.36
CA SER A 9 25.16 15.68 -0.76
C SER A 9 23.93 15.10 -0.01
N ILE A 10 23.59 15.64 1.15
CA ILE A 10 22.47 15.16 1.97
C ILE A 10 21.13 15.79 1.54
N PHE A 11 21.18 16.95 0.88
CA PHE A 11 20.00 17.65 0.34
C PHE A 11 19.67 17.32 -1.12
N ALA A 12 20.55 16.63 -1.83
CA ALA A 12 20.41 16.36 -3.24
C ALA A 12 19.17 15.52 -3.64
N PRO A 13 18.71 14.51 -2.89
CA PRO A 13 17.48 13.78 -3.22
C PRO A 13 16.22 14.64 -3.01
N GLN A 14 16.15 15.39 -1.93
CA GLN A 14 14.99 16.25 -1.63
C GLN A 14 14.86 17.42 -2.64
N ILE A 15 15.99 17.99 -3.04
CA ILE A 15 16.01 19.05 -4.07
C ILE A 15 15.61 18.49 -5.44
N LYS A 16 16.05 17.28 -5.81
CA LYS A 16 15.64 16.63 -7.06
C LYS A 16 14.14 16.31 -7.09
N VAL A 17 13.59 15.76 -6.00
CA VAL A 17 12.16 15.46 -5.90
C VAL A 17 11.33 16.76 -5.91
N SER A 18 11.75 17.78 -5.16
CA SER A 18 11.08 19.08 -5.12
C SER A 18 11.17 19.83 -6.46
N ILE A 19 12.32 19.79 -7.14
CA ILE A 19 12.49 20.41 -8.45
C ILE A 19 11.69 19.66 -9.53
N MET A 20 11.71 18.33 -9.53
CA MET A 20 10.88 17.54 -10.46
C MET A 20 9.39 17.75 -10.22
N GLN A 21 8.92 17.78 -8.97
CA GLN A 21 7.53 18.12 -8.65
C GLN A 21 7.19 19.56 -9.07
N ASN A 22 8.10 20.53 -8.90
CA ASN A 22 7.87 21.89 -9.33
C ASN A 22 7.82 22.01 -10.86
N ILE A 23 8.69 21.32 -11.59
CA ILE A 23 8.71 21.34 -13.06
C ILE A 23 7.46 20.65 -13.62
N LEU A 24 7.04 19.52 -13.03
CA LEU A 24 5.80 18.82 -13.42
C LEU A 24 4.55 19.66 -13.11
N ASN A 25 4.52 20.36 -11.97
CA ASN A 25 3.40 21.23 -11.61
C ASN A 25 3.30 22.51 -12.43
N GLU A 26 4.40 22.97 -13.06
CA GLU A 26 4.38 24.09 -14.01
C GLU A 26 3.84 23.68 -15.37
N THR A 27 3.87 22.38 -15.69
CA THR A 27 3.46 21.88 -17.03
C THR A 27 2.07 21.21 -17.00
N LEU A 28 1.64 20.68 -15.85
CA LEU A 28 0.40 19.92 -15.75
C LEU A 28 -0.59 20.65 -14.81
N LEU A 29 -1.75 21.00 -15.34
CA LEU A 29 -2.85 21.56 -14.55
C LEU A 29 -3.48 20.47 -13.69
N ALA A 30 -3.33 20.59 -12.38
CA ALA A 30 -3.99 19.69 -11.42
C ALA A 30 -5.46 20.10 -11.21
N ASN A 31 -6.32 19.11 -11.01
CA ASN A 31 -7.70 19.33 -10.54
C ASN A 31 -7.68 19.56 -9.02
N ASN A 32 -8.16 20.72 -8.57
CA ASN A 32 -8.10 21.08 -7.14
C ASN A 32 -9.23 20.50 -6.28
N HIS A 33 -10.11 19.68 -6.84
CA HIS A 33 -11.24 19.08 -6.14
C HIS A 33 -11.21 17.56 -6.07
N ILE A 34 -10.43 16.92 -6.93
CA ILE A 34 -10.37 15.47 -7.04
C ILE A 34 -8.95 14.97 -6.76
N SER A 35 -8.84 13.98 -5.90
CA SER A 35 -7.60 13.27 -5.59
C SER A 35 -7.77 11.76 -5.73
N VAL A 36 -6.68 11.05 -5.75
CA VAL A 36 -6.62 9.61 -5.56
C VAL A 36 -5.81 9.30 -4.31
N ASP A 37 -6.23 8.27 -3.58
CA ASP A 37 -5.49 7.71 -2.44
C ASP A 37 -5.33 6.20 -2.61
N CYS A 38 -4.10 5.68 -2.46
CA CYS A 38 -3.77 4.28 -2.69
C CYS A 38 -3.53 3.55 -1.37
N VAL A 39 -4.31 2.52 -1.08
CA VAL A 39 -4.11 1.61 0.04
C VAL A 39 -3.41 0.36 -0.47
N VAL A 40 -2.11 0.27 -0.28
CA VAL A 40 -1.34 -0.91 -0.67
C VAL A 40 -1.10 -1.77 0.57
N ILE A 41 -1.66 -2.97 0.56
CA ILE A 41 -1.52 -3.94 1.64
C ILE A 41 -0.51 -5.00 1.24
N GLY A 42 0.45 -5.24 2.12
CA GLY A 42 1.47 -6.28 1.96
C GLY A 42 1.46 -7.27 3.11
N PHE A 43 2.03 -8.45 2.89
CA PHE A 43 2.22 -9.48 3.89
C PHE A 43 3.70 -9.87 3.96
N ASP A 44 4.28 -9.88 5.17
CA ASP A 44 5.69 -10.24 5.39
C ASP A 44 5.90 -11.69 5.82
N GLY A 45 4.83 -12.45 5.96
CA GLY A 45 4.81 -13.84 6.46
C GLY A 45 4.20 -13.99 7.84
N GLU A 46 4.07 -12.89 8.59
CA GLU A 46 3.53 -12.84 9.95
C GLU A 46 2.42 -11.82 10.12
N GLN A 47 2.53 -10.66 9.48
CA GLN A 47 1.61 -9.53 9.66
C GLN A 47 1.19 -8.92 8.32
N LEU A 48 -0.03 -8.35 8.31
CA LEU A 48 -0.43 -7.42 7.25
C LEU A 48 0.14 -6.04 7.56
N LYS A 49 0.71 -5.42 6.54
CA LYS A 49 1.27 -4.07 6.58
C LYS A 49 0.64 -3.20 5.51
N VAL A 50 0.55 -1.91 5.81
CA VAL A 50 0.14 -0.89 4.84
C VAL A 50 1.33 -0.03 4.45
N LEU A 51 1.40 0.32 3.18
CA LEU A 51 2.41 1.24 2.65
C LEU A 51 2.00 2.68 2.97
N LEU A 52 2.85 3.39 3.69
CA LEU A 52 2.64 4.78 4.07
C LEU A 52 3.81 5.65 3.64
N VAL A 53 3.54 6.93 3.43
CA VAL A 53 4.52 7.96 3.12
C VAL A 53 4.68 8.88 4.33
N LYS A 54 5.92 9.17 4.72
CA LYS A 54 6.23 10.09 5.81
C LYS A 54 5.98 11.53 5.38
N ARG A 55 5.38 12.29 6.27
CA ARG A 55 5.23 13.73 6.15
C ARG A 55 6.07 14.38 7.27
N VAL A 56 7.27 14.82 6.91
CA VAL A 56 8.26 15.36 7.85
C VAL A 56 8.65 16.76 7.42
N GLY A 57 8.72 17.68 8.38
CA GLY A 57 9.20 19.04 8.17
C GLY A 57 8.58 20.02 9.15
N GLU A 58 9.09 21.24 9.13
CA GLU A 58 8.55 22.39 9.85
C GLU A 58 8.33 23.50 8.84
N GLU A 59 7.13 24.08 8.83
CA GLU A 59 6.81 25.15 7.91
C GLU A 59 5.72 26.05 8.47
N ALA A 60 6.00 27.37 8.47
CA ALA A 60 5.09 28.42 8.98
C ALA A 60 4.49 28.11 10.38
N GLY A 61 5.30 27.51 11.27
CA GLY A 61 4.90 27.14 12.62
C GLY A 61 4.19 25.79 12.75
N ASP A 62 3.91 25.10 11.64
CA ASP A 62 3.40 23.73 11.67
C ASP A 62 4.55 22.73 11.63
N ILE A 63 4.60 21.83 12.61
CA ILE A 63 5.54 20.70 12.64
C ILE A 63 4.82 19.48 12.10
N TYR A 64 5.36 18.88 11.02
CA TYR A 64 4.88 17.63 10.42
C TYR A 64 5.81 16.50 10.84
N ASN A 65 5.29 15.51 11.50
CA ASN A 65 5.98 14.28 11.86
C ASN A 65 4.93 13.16 11.95
N ASP A 66 4.25 12.95 10.85
CA ASP A 66 3.18 11.98 10.74
C ASP A 66 3.26 11.23 9.40
N MET A 67 2.26 10.44 9.11
CA MET A 67 2.20 9.64 7.89
C MET A 67 0.88 9.86 7.17
N LYS A 68 0.90 9.56 5.87
CA LYS A 68 -0.27 9.57 5.01
C LYS A 68 -0.26 8.38 4.05
N LEU A 69 -1.40 8.06 3.46
CA LEU A 69 -1.44 7.19 2.28
C LEU A 69 -0.70 7.85 1.11
N PRO A 70 -0.13 7.07 0.18
CA PRO A 70 0.22 7.57 -1.14
C PRO A 70 -1.02 8.15 -1.81
N GLY A 71 -1.06 9.45 -1.98
CA GLY A 71 -2.22 10.16 -2.51
C GLY A 71 -1.83 11.57 -2.97
N SER A 72 -2.48 12.03 -4.05
CA SER A 72 -2.31 13.36 -4.65
C SER A 72 -3.54 13.75 -5.47
N LEU A 73 -3.59 15.02 -5.87
CA LEU A 73 -4.55 15.51 -6.85
C LEU A 73 -4.31 14.84 -8.22
N ILE A 74 -5.36 14.68 -8.98
CA ILE A 74 -5.27 14.23 -10.37
C ILE A 74 -4.89 15.40 -11.27
N TYR A 75 -4.27 15.12 -12.41
CA TYR A 75 -4.04 16.10 -13.47
C TYR A 75 -5.23 16.14 -14.43
N MET A 76 -5.32 17.22 -15.22
CA MET A 76 -6.44 17.43 -16.13
C MET A 76 -6.37 16.56 -17.39
N ASP A 77 -5.22 15.99 -17.67
CA ASP A 77 -4.90 15.20 -18.87
C ASP A 77 -4.70 13.69 -18.57
N GLU A 78 -5.05 13.25 -17.36
CA GLU A 78 -4.98 11.84 -16.97
C GLU A 78 -6.34 11.31 -16.48
N ASP A 79 -6.58 10.03 -16.65
CA ASP A 79 -7.71 9.37 -16.01
C ASP A 79 -7.39 8.93 -14.57
N LEU A 80 -8.40 8.42 -13.87
CA LEU A 80 -8.26 8.05 -12.45
C LEU A 80 -7.28 6.87 -12.25
N ASP A 81 -7.26 5.92 -13.16
CA ASP A 81 -6.37 4.75 -13.07
C ASP A 81 -4.93 5.15 -13.36
N GLU A 82 -4.71 6.03 -14.35
CA GLU A 82 -3.41 6.63 -14.65
C GLU A 82 -2.90 7.46 -13.48
N ALA A 83 -3.76 8.31 -12.90
CA ALA A 83 -3.43 9.09 -11.70
C ALA A 83 -3.01 8.20 -10.53
N ALA A 84 -3.75 7.13 -10.26
CA ALA A 84 -3.43 6.21 -9.17
C ALA A 84 -2.08 5.51 -9.38
N GLN A 85 -1.78 5.05 -10.59
CA GLN A 85 -0.47 4.45 -10.93
C GLN A 85 0.67 5.46 -10.83
N ARG A 86 0.47 6.69 -11.35
CA ARG A 86 1.44 7.78 -11.25
C ARG A 86 1.75 8.11 -9.80
N VAL A 87 0.72 8.37 -9.00
CA VAL A 87 0.85 8.77 -7.59
C VAL A 87 1.57 7.70 -6.79
N LEU A 88 1.23 6.43 -6.98
CA LEU A 88 1.90 5.33 -6.31
C LEU A 88 3.38 5.26 -6.71
N ASN A 89 3.69 5.36 -7.99
CA ASN A 89 5.06 5.34 -8.48
C ASN A 89 5.88 6.55 -7.98
N GLU A 90 5.34 7.76 -8.09
CA GLU A 90 6.03 9.00 -7.69
C GLU A 90 6.34 9.06 -6.20
N LEU A 91 5.41 8.60 -5.36
CA LEU A 91 5.53 8.71 -3.91
C LEU A 91 6.18 7.50 -3.24
N THR A 92 6.31 6.38 -3.94
CA THR A 92 6.81 5.13 -3.34
C THR A 92 7.77 4.35 -4.22
N GLY A 93 7.94 4.71 -5.48
CA GLY A 93 8.71 3.93 -6.46
C GLY A 93 8.05 2.62 -6.89
N VAL A 94 6.89 2.28 -6.34
CA VAL A 94 6.16 1.04 -6.68
C VAL A 94 5.53 1.16 -8.06
N LYS A 95 5.79 0.19 -8.93
CA LYS A 95 5.33 0.17 -10.31
C LYS A 95 4.54 -1.10 -10.62
N SER A 96 3.65 -0.99 -11.60
CA SER A 96 2.95 -2.14 -12.20
C SER A 96 2.19 -3.01 -11.20
N VAL A 97 1.53 -2.36 -10.24
CA VAL A 97 0.65 -3.01 -9.27
C VAL A 97 -0.79 -2.97 -9.78
N ASN A 98 -1.51 -4.06 -9.59
CA ASN A 98 -2.94 -4.11 -9.92
C ASN A 98 -3.74 -3.31 -8.86
N LEU A 99 -4.02 -2.05 -9.19
CA LEU A 99 -4.85 -1.17 -8.37
C LEU A 99 -6.33 -1.39 -8.71
N ILE A 100 -7.15 -1.58 -7.69
CA ILE A 100 -8.60 -1.78 -7.79
C ILE A 100 -9.28 -0.60 -7.12
N GLN A 101 -10.04 0.19 -7.86
CA GLN A 101 -10.89 1.21 -7.29
C GLN A 101 -11.94 0.55 -6.38
N PHE A 102 -12.10 1.04 -5.14
CA PHE A 102 -13.04 0.41 -4.22
C PHE A 102 -14.09 1.36 -3.64
N LYS A 103 -13.75 2.62 -3.37
CA LYS A 103 -14.68 3.57 -2.76
C LYS A 103 -14.29 5.02 -3.01
N THR A 104 -15.28 5.91 -3.02
CA THR A 104 -15.06 7.36 -3.06
C THR A 104 -15.38 7.97 -1.69
N PHE A 105 -14.52 8.88 -1.23
CA PHE A 105 -14.67 9.58 0.05
C PHE A 105 -14.83 11.07 -0.21
N GLY A 106 -16.01 11.57 0.09
CA GLY A 106 -16.40 12.98 -0.15
C GLY A 106 -17.02 13.64 1.06
N SER A 107 -16.67 13.22 2.29
CA SER A 107 -17.17 13.89 3.51
C SER A 107 -16.77 15.37 3.51
N LYS A 108 -17.70 16.25 3.89
CA LYS A 108 -17.42 17.68 4.06
C LYS A 108 -16.32 17.97 5.08
N ASN A 109 -16.07 17.03 5.99
CA ASN A 109 -15.12 17.19 7.07
C ASN A 109 -13.73 16.60 6.77
N ARG A 110 -13.50 15.96 5.60
CA ARG A 110 -12.19 15.35 5.32
C ARG A 110 -11.05 16.36 5.20
N THR A 111 -11.36 17.59 4.85
CA THR A 111 -10.44 18.73 4.80
C THR A 111 -10.70 19.74 5.93
N SER A 112 -11.18 19.27 7.09
CA SER A 112 -11.50 20.16 8.23
C SER A 112 -10.29 20.50 9.10
N ASN A 113 -9.21 19.70 9.06
CA ASN A 113 -8.00 19.96 9.81
C ASN A 113 -7.16 21.06 9.10
N PRO A 114 -7.02 22.26 9.67
CA PRO A 114 -6.31 23.34 9.00
C PRO A 114 -4.83 23.02 8.70
N LYS A 115 -4.17 22.19 9.52
CA LYS A 115 -2.79 21.76 9.31
C LYS A 115 -2.67 20.94 8.02
N ASP A 116 -3.61 20.02 7.79
CA ASP A 116 -3.61 19.17 6.60
C ASP A 116 -3.92 19.98 5.33
N VAL A 117 -4.86 20.92 5.42
CA VAL A 117 -5.19 21.84 4.32
C VAL A 117 -3.98 22.69 3.94
N ARG A 118 -3.33 23.34 4.91
CA ARG A 118 -2.11 24.15 4.65
C ARG A 118 -1.00 23.32 4.00
N TRP A 119 -0.80 22.08 4.48
CA TRP A 119 0.20 21.20 3.86
C TRP A 119 -0.13 20.92 2.40
N LEU A 120 -1.39 20.63 2.09
CA LEU A 120 -1.83 20.32 0.74
C LEU A 120 -1.76 21.53 -0.19
N GLU A 121 -2.21 22.71 0.26
CA GLU A 121 -2.13 23.96 -0.50
C GLU A 121 -0.70 24.32 -0.90
N ARG A 122 0.25 24.06 0.00
CA ARG A 122 1.67 24.27 -0.28
C ARG A 122 2.24 23.25 -1.24
N ALA A 123 1.92 21.97 -1.03
CA ALA A 123 2.39 20.90 -1.91
C ALA A 123 1.88 21.07 -3.34
N THR A 124 0.65 21.58 -3.51
CA THR A 124 0.01 21.77 -4.82
C THR A 124 0.12 23.19 -5.35
N LYS A 125 0.57 24.17 -4.54
CA LYS A 125 0.56 25.60 -4.83
C LYS A 125 -0.84 26.14 -5.22
N MET A 126 -1.88 25.49 -4.76
CA MET A 126 -3.27 25.79 -5.08
C MET A 126 -4.09 25.95 -3.81
N LYS A 127 -5.07 26.85 -3.84
CA LYS A 127 -6.04 26.96 -2.75
C LYS A 127 -6.98 25.75 -2.79
N VAL A 128 -7.13 25.10 -1.61
CA VAL A 128 -7.92 23.90 -1.45
C VAL A 128 -9.18 24.21 -0.63
N GLU A 129 -10.35 23.96 -1.20
CA GLU A 129 -11.62 24.13 -0.49
C GLU A 129 -12.17 22.77 -0.05
N ARG A 130 -12.62 21.96 -0.98
CA ARG A 130 -13.19 20.64 -0.73
C ARG A 130 -12.62 19.64 -1.72
N ILE A 131 -12.10 18.54 -1.21
CA ILE A 131 -11.57 17.46 -2.04
C ILE A 131 -12.42 16.22 -1.87
N VAL A 132 -12.75 15.60 -2.99
CA VAL A 132 -13.27 14.23 -3.07
C VAL A 132 -12.13 13.33 -3.49
N THR A 133 -11.87 12.24 -2.77
CA THR A 133 -10.86 11.27 -3.18
C THR A 133 -11.51 9.98 -3.68
N VAL A 134 -10.93 9.45 -4.74
CA VAL A 134 -11.21 8.11 -5.25
C VAL A 134 -10.13 7.18 -4.71
N ALA A 135 -10.52 6.22 -3.90
CA ALA A 135 -9.59 5.35 -3.22
C ALA A 135 -9.39 4.03 -3.98
N TYR A 136 -8.13 3.69 -4.16
CA TYR A 136 -7.66 2.46 -4.78
C TYR A 136 -7.03 1.55 -3.75
N MET A 137 -7.17 0.24 -3.93
CA MET A 137 -6.49 -0.75 -3.11
C MET A 137 -5.67 -1.70 -3.97
N ALA A 138 -4.57 -2.18 -3.41
CA ALA A 138 -3.76 -3.24 -3.99
C ALA A 138 -3.27 -4.20 -2.91
N MET A 139 -3.06 -5.45 -3.30
CA MET A 139 -2.40 -6.44 -2.47
C MET A 139 -1.10 -6.85 -3.14
N VAL A 140 0.01 -6.75 -2.41
CA VAL A 140 1.33 -7.04 -2.94
C VAL A 140 2.14 -7.88 -1.96
N LYS A 141 3.02 -8.71 -2.49
CA LYS A 141 4.00 -9.40 -1.68
C LYS A 141 5.08 -8.43 -1.25
N ILE A 142 5.38 -8.39 0.04
CA ILE A 142 6.54 -7.66 0.54
C ILE A 142 7.78 -8.52 0.28
N ASP A 143 8.68 -8.03 -0.56
CA ASP A 143 9.99 -8.62 -0.75
C ASP A 143 11.11 -7.61 -0.47
N ARG A 144 12.34 -8.12 -0.44
CA ARG A 144 13.50 -7.31 -0.10
C ARG A 144 13.74 -6.17 -1.10
N THR A 145 13.52 -6.43 -2.39
CA THR A 145 13.73 -5.45 -3.45
C THR A 145 12.76 -4.29 -3.30
N LEU A 146 11.47 -4.59 -3.08
CA LEU A 146 10.45 -3.59 -2.86
C LEU A 146 10.75 -2.76 -1.60
N SER A 147 11.13 -3.41 -0.50
CA SER A 147 11.43 -2.70 0.75
C SER A 147 12.63 -1.76 0.63
N GLN A 148 13.68 -2.15 -0.08
CA GLN A 148 14.85 -1.29 -0.30
C GLN A 148 14.54 -0.06 -1.16
N SER A 149 13.68 -0.20 -2.18
CA SER A 149 13.33 0.93 -3.05
C SER A 149 12.52 2.01 -2.33
N LEU A 150 11.81 1.69 -1.25
CA LEU A 150 10.97 2.64 -0.51
C LEU A 150 11.77 3.68 0.27
N GLU A 151 13.01 3.39 0.66
CA GLU A 151 13.85 4.29 1.48
C GLU A 151 14.11 5.60 0.75
N ASP A 152 14.30 5.56 -0.57
CA ASP A 152 14.53 6.75 -1.40
C ASP A 152 13.31 7.68 -1.49
N TYR A 153 12.10 7.17 -1.15
CA TYR A 153 10.83 7.87 -1.28
C TYR A 153 10.21 8.29 0.06
N GLN A 154 10.94 8.12 1.17
CA GLN A 154 10.38 8.33 2.52
C GLN A 154 9.11 7.50 2.76
N ALA A 155 8.96 6.40 2.05
CA ALA A 155 7.86 5.47 2.19
C ALA A 155 8.29 4.27 3.05
N CYS A 156 7.36 3.68 3.77
CA CYS A 156 7.65 2.50 4.60
C CYS A 156 6.43 1.62 4.81
N TRP A 157 6.69 0.36 5.09
CA TRP A 157 5.69 -0.59 5.53
C TRP A 157 5.43 -0.43 7.03
N VAL A 158 4.18 -0.23 7.41
CA VAL A 158 3.74 -0.14 8.81
C VAL A 158 2.76 -1.26 9.09
N ALA A 159 2.97 -2.03 10.16
CA ALA A 159 2.02 -3.08 10.55
C ALA A 159 0.64 -2.45 10.86
N LEU A 160 -0.44 -3.09 10.41
CA LEU A 160 -1.79 -2.51 10.54
C LEU A 160 -2.18 -2.18 11.98
N ASN A 161 -1.73 -3.00 12.95
CA ASN A 161 -1.94 -2.79 14.38
C ASN A 161 -1.05 -1.68 14.99
N GLU A 162 -0.03 -1.21 14.28
CA GLU A 162 0.87 -0.15 14.70
C GLU A 162 0.55 1.21 14.04
N VAL A 163 -0.42 1.22 13.11
CA VAL A 163 -0.81 2.45 12.43
C VAL A 163 -1.41 3.43 13.43
N LYS A 164 -0.73 4.56 13.61
CA LYS A 164 -1.18 5.67 14.45
C LYS A 164 -2.17 6.56 13.68
N THR A 165 -2.50 7.71 14.25
CA THR A 165 -3.30 8.73 13.55
C THR A 165 -2.55 9.24 12.33
N LEU A 166 -3.17 9.10 11.17
CA LEU A 166 -2.68 9.56 9.89
C LEU A 166 -3.25 10.95 9.55
N ALA A 167 -2.66 11.58 8.55
CA ALA A 167 -3.21 12.80 7.97
C ALA A 167 -4.59 12.55 7.35
N PHE A 168 -5.41 13.59 7.32
CA PHE A 168 -6.76 13.56 6.75
C PHE A 168 -7.64 12.47 7.38
N ASP A 169 -8.43 11.83 6.55
CA ASP A 169 -9.30 10.70 6.90
C ASP A 169 -8.68 9.33 6.52
N HIS A 170 -7.35 9.24 6.39
CA HIS A 170 -6.66 8.07 5.87
C HIS A 170 -6.82 6.82 6.74
N ASN A 171 -6.98 6.96 8.06
CA ASN A 171 -7.32 5.81 8.91
C ASN A 171 -8.68 5.20 8.52
N LEU A 172 -9.67 6.04 8.17
CA LEU A 172 -10.98 5.57 7.69
C LEU A 172 -10.84 4.88 6.34
N ILE A 173 -10.04 5.44 5.42
CA ILE A 173 -9.82 4.85 4.09
C ILE A 173 -9.18 3.46 4.22
N ILE A 174 -8.19 3.28 5.09
CA ILE A 174 -7.57 1.96 5.36
C ILE A 174 -8.61 0.97 5.90
N LYS A 175 -9.42 1.39 6.88
CA LYS A 175 -10.48 0.54 7.45
C LYS A 175 -11.46 0.04 6.39
N GLU A 176 -11.92 0.93 5.52
CA GLU A 176 -12.83 0.58 4.42
C GLU A 176 -12.16 -0.30 3.35
N ALA A 177 -10.88 -0.07 3.08
CA ALA A 177 -10.11 -0.93 2.18
C ALA A 177 -10.04 -2.37 2.69
N LEU A 178 -9.81 -2.58 4.00
CA LEU A 178 -9.80 -3.92 4.59
C LEU A 178 -11.17 -4.62 4.49
N VAL A 179 -12.26 -3.88 4.63
CA VAL A 179 -13.62 -4.41 4.38
C VAL A 179 -13.77 -4.83 2.92
N SER A 180 -13.34 -3.99 2.00
CA SER A 180 -13.41 -4.26 0.55
C SER A 180 -12.51 -5.44 0.15
N ILE A 181 -11.32 -5.56 0.74
CA ILE A 181 -10.42 -6.70 0.52
C ILE A 181 -11.09 -8.01 0.95
N ARG A 182 -11.77 -8.05 2.10
CA ARG A 182 -12.52 -9.23 2.55
C ARG A 182 -13.56 -9.66 1.51
N GLN A 183 -14.35 -8.71 1.01
CA GLN A 183 -15.36 -8.98 -0.02
C GLN A 183 -14.74 -9.50 -1.33
N VAL A 184 -13.65 -8.86 -1.77
CA VAL A 184 -12.93 -9.31 -2.98
C VAL A 184 -12.36 -10.72 -2.81
N VAL A 185 -11.79 -11.04 -1.64
CA VAL A 185 -11.26 -12.38 -1.32
C VAL A 185 -12.36 -13.43 -1.24
N GLU A 186 -13.54 -13.10 -0.73
CA GLU A 186 -14.70 -14.01 -0.76
C GLU A 186 -15.12 -14.35 -2.18
N PHE A 187 -15.12 -13.36 -3.07
CA PHE A 187 -15.50 -13.53 -4.46
C PHE A 187 -14.38 -14.16 -5.29
N ASN A 188 -13.14 -13.78 -5.03
CA ASN A 188 -11.94 -14.25 -5.74
C ASN A 188 -10.81 -14.64 -4.78
N PRO A 189 -10.85 -15.84 -4.18
CA PRO A 189 -9.82 -16.27 -3.24
C PRO A 189 -8.41 -16.33 -3.83
N SER A 190 -8.26 -16.33 -5.15
CA SER A 190 -6.93 -16.40 -5.78
C SER A 190 -6.05 -15.19 -5.48
N ILE A 191 -6.65 -14.04 -5.20
CA ILE A 191 -5.94 -12.78 -4.93
C ILE A 191 -5.10 -12.86 -3.64
N VAL A 192 -5.44 -13.75 -2.70
CA VAL A 192 -4.68 -13.98 -1.48
C VAL A 192 -3.27 -14.50 -1.80
N PHE A 193 -3.11 -15.23 -2.91
CA PHE A 193 -1.82 -15.79 -3.30
C PHE A 193 -0.84 -14.76 -3.86
N ASP A 194 -1.32 -13.57 -4.24
CA ASP A 194 -0.46 -12.45 -4.64
C ASP A 194 0.33 -11.88 -3.45
N LEU A 195 -0.17 -12.10 -2.22
CA LEU A 195 0.50 -11.73 -0.96
C LEU A 195 1.55 -12.75 -0.51
N LEU A 196 1.50 -13.97 -1.04
CA LEU A 196 2.37 -15.07 -0.62
C LEU A 196 3.60 -15.23 -1.52
N PRO A 197 4.70 -15.76 -0.98
CA PRO A 197 5.81 -16.19 -1.82
C PRO A 197 5.36 -17.34 -2.74
N ARG A 198 6.09 -17.55 -3.85
CA ARG A 198 5.78 -18.64 -4.81
C ARG A 198 5.68 -20.02 -4.15
N LYS A 199 6.40 -20.23 -3.05
CA LYS A 199 6.34 -21.42 -2.19
C LYS A 199 6.02 -20.95 -0.79
N PHE A 200 4.95 -21.46 -0.21
CA PHE A 200 4.48 -21.08 1.12
C PHE A 200 4.12 -22.32 1.95
N THR A 201 4.05 -22.17 3.25
CA THR A 201 3.60 -23.22 4.18
C THR A 201 2.10 -23.10 4.44
N ALA A 202 1.48 -24.17 4.89
CA ALA A 202 0.09 -24.14 5.34
C ALA A 202 -0.13 -23.14 6.48
N ALA A 203 0.87 -22.97 7.35
CA ALA A 203 0.82 -21.98 8.44
C ALA A 203 0.78 -20.54 7.89
N GLN A 204 1.62 -20.19 6.93
CA GLN A 204 1.61 -18.86 6.30
C GLN A 204 0.26 -18.57 5.64
N LEU A 205 -0.30 -19.53 4.91
CA LEU A 205 -1.62 -19.37 4.29
C LEU A 205 -2.72 -19.22 5.35
N ARG A 206 -2.67 -19.99 6.45
CA ARG A 206 -3.64 -19.88 7.56
C ARG A 206 -3.56 -18.49 8.22
N ILE A 207 -2.37 -18.06 8.61
CA ILE A 207 -2.14 -16.75 9.23
C ILE A 207 -2.67 -15.64 8.33
N LEU A 208 -2.40 -15.71 7.02
CA LEU A 208 -2.90 -14.72 6.08
C LEU A 208 -4.43 -14.66 6.03
N PHE A 209 -5.11 -15.82 6.01
CA PHE A 209 -6.57 -15.85 6.10
C PHE A 209 -7.10 -15.32 7.44
N GLU A 210 -6.45 -15.66 8.56
CA GLU A 210 -6.79 -15.14 9.88
C GLU A 210 -6.71 -13.62 9.93
N LEU A 211 -5.65 -13.06 9.39
CA LEU A 211 -5.44 -11.60 9.33
C LEU A 211 -6.44 -10.89 8.42
N ILE A 212 -6.75 -11.47 7.26
CA ILE A 212 -7.72 -10.89 6.32
C ILE A 212 -9.13 -10.91 6.93
N TYR A 213 -9.54 -12.03 7.52
CA TYR A 213 -10.89 -12.19 8.07
C TYR A 213 -11.03 -11.71 9.52
N ASP A 214 -9.92 -11.32 10.16
CA ASP A 214 -9.88 -10.94 11.58
C ASP A 214 -10.52 -12.01 12.46
N LYS A 215 -10.10 -13.27 12.25
CA LYS A 215 -10.69 -14.44 12.90
C LYS A 215 -9.67 -15.56 13.01
N GLU A 216 -9.54 -16.14 14.21
CA GLU A 216 -8.75 -17.35 14.41
C GLU A 216 -9.35 -18.55 13.68
N LEU A 217 -8.48 -19.36 13.07
CA LEU A 217 -8.83 -20.57 12.33
C LEU A 217 -8.23 -21.79 13.01
N ASP A 218 -9.07 -22.77 13.33
CA ASP A 218 -8.61 -24.06 13.85
C ASP A 218 -7.65 -24.73 12.88
N VAL A 219 -6.48 -25.10 13.37
CA VAL A 219 -5.37 -25.65 12.56
C VAL A 219 -5.78 -26.93 11.83
N ARG A 220 -6.52 -27.85 12.50
CA ARG A 220 -6.91 -29.15 11.92
C ARG A 220 -7.93 -28.94 10.82
N ASN A 221 -8.93 -28.10 11.06
CA ASN A 221 -9.97 -27.79 10.07
C ASN A 221 -9.37 -27.03 8.88
N PHE A 222 -8.39 -26.15 9.12
CA PHE A 222 -7.70 -25.46 8.05
C PHE A 222 -6.89 -26.41 7.17
N HIS A 223 -6.21 -27.40 7.75
CA HIS A 223 -5.54 -28.43 6.97
C HIS A 223 -6.50 -29.26 6.11
N LYS A 224 -7.68 -29.60 6.62
CA LYS A 224 -8.73 -30.24 5.83
C LYS A 224 -9.20 -29.34 4.68
N LYS A 225 -9.37 -28.04 4.95
CA LYS A 225 -9.76 -27.06 3.93
C LYS A 225 -8.70 -26.94 2.83
N ILE A 226 -7.39 -26.88 3.17
CA ILE A 226 -6.31 -26.87 2.18
C ILE A 226 -6.35 -28.13 1.30
N ALA A 227 -6.59 -29.30 1.87
CA ALA A 227 -6.65 -30.56 1.10
C ALA A 227 -7.79 -30.58 0.06
N LEU A 228 -8.82 -29.76 0.24
CA LEU A 228 -9.93 -29.58 -0.72
C LEU A 228 -9.63 -28.49 -1.77
N MET A 229 -8.57 -27.69 -1.57
CA MET A 229 -8.15 -26.66 -2.54
C MET A 229 -7.22 -27.27 -3.57
N GLU A 230 -7.76 -27.88 -4.63
CA GLU A 230 -6.98 -28.55 -5.69
C GLU A 230 -5.89 -27.65 -6.30
N TYR A 231 -6.13 -26.34 -6.31
CA TYR A 231 -5.19 -25.32 -6.80
C TYR A 231 -4.05 -24.96 -5.80
N VAL A 232 -4.09 -25.52 -4.58
CA VAL A 232 -3.01 -25.43 -3.59
C VAL A 232 -2.21 -26.72 -3.61
N VAL A 233 -1.25 -26.79 -4.51
CA VAL A 233 -0.50 -28.02 -4.82
C VAL A 233 0.65 -28.24 -3.83
N PRO A 234 0.69 -29.38 -3.12
CA PRO A 234 1.79 -29.71 -2.24
C PRO A 234 3.09 -29.98 -3.04
N LEU A 235 4.23 -29.54 -2.47
CA LEU A 235 5.55 -29.80 -3.02
C LEU A 235 6.27 -30.89 -2.19
N GLU A 236 7.21 -31.59 -2.81
CA GLU A 236 8.09 -32.52 -2.07
C GLU A 236 9.05 -31.80 -1.12
N GLU A 237 9.30 -30.51 -1.37
CA GLU A 237 10.16 -29.68 -0.55
C GLU A 237 9.57 -29.39 0.82
N ARG A 238 10.46 -29.35 1.82
CA ARG A 238 10.15 -28.99 3.20
C ARG A 238 11.06 -27.89 3.68
N GLN A 239 10.67 -27.19 4.74
CA GLN A 239 11.51 -26.21 5.41
C GLN A 239 12.84 -26.86 5.84
N LYS A 240 13.94 -26.09 5.76
CA LYS A 240 15.27 -26.49 6.23
C LYS A 240 15.70 -25.56 7.36
N GLY A 241 16.56 -26.06 8.26
CA GLY A 241 17.14 -25.24 9.34
C GLY A 241 16.17 -24.83 10.45
N VAL A 242 15.06 -25.54 10.63
CA VAL A 242 14.05 -25.27 11.68
C VAL A 242 14.18 -26.24 12.83
N ALA A 243 14.03 -25.77 14.07
CA ALA A 243 14.14 -26.59 15.29
C ALA A 243 12.93 -27.51 15.52
N HIS A 244 11.82 -27.32 14.82
CA HIS A 244 10.59 -28.11 14.90
C HIS A 244 10.43 -28.97 13.63
N ARG A 245 9.37 -29.80 13.60
CA ARG A 245 9.05 -30.64 12.43
C ARG A 245 8.91 -29.77 11.19
N ALA A 246 9.78 -30.02 10.19
CA ALA A 246 9.84 -29.27 8.94
C ALA A 246 8.49 -29.28 8.21
N ALA A 247 7.92 -28.11 8.02
CA ALA A 247 6.66 -27.96 7.29
C ALA A 247 6.85 -28.21 5.79
N ARG A 248 5.82 -28.82 5.16
CA ARG A 248 5.76 -28.99 3.71
C ARG A 248 5.46 -27.63 3.05
N TYR A 249 6.08 -27.38 1.90
CA TYR A 249 5.74 -26.26 1.05
C TYR A 249 4.59 -26.59 0.10
N TYR A 250 3.85 -25.56 -0.27
CA TYR A 250 2.78 -25.55 -1.27
C TYR A 250 3.04 -24.46 -2.30
N LYS A 251 2.43 -24.60 -3.47
CA LYS A 251 2.36 -23.54 -4.48
C LYS A 251 0.92 -23.32 -4.90
N PHE A 252 0.59 -22.12 -5.33
CA PHE A 252 -0.65 -21.82 -6.02
C PHE A 252 -0.52 -22.16 -7.50
N ASP A 253 -1.45 -22.95 -8.03
CA ASP A 253 -1.53 -23.29 -9.46
C ASP A 253 -2.70 -22.55 -10.12
N LYS A 254 -2.38 -21.44 -10.78
CA LYS A 254 -3.35 -20.58 -11.46
C LYS A 254 -4.10 -21.30 -12.59
N LYS A 255 -3.46 -22.29 -13.24
CA LYS A 255 -4.11 -23.04 -14.34
C LYS A 255 -5.22 -23.94 -13.79
N ILE A 256 -4.95 -24.66 -12.70
CA ILE A 256 -5.95 -25.47 -12.01
C ILE A 256 -7.08 -24.57 -11.50
N TYR A 257 -6.76 -23.47 -10.82
CA TYR A 257 -7.75 -22.53 -10.32
C TYR A 257 -8.69 -22.01 -11.41
N ASN A 258 -8.15 -21.56 -12.53
CA ASN A 258 -8.94 -21.05 -13.65
C ASN A 258 -9.82 -22.14 -14.34
N LYS A 259 -9.39 -23.41 -14.26
CA LYS A 259 -10.18 -24.53 -14.79
C LYS A 259 -11.39 -24.87 -13.92
N ILE A 260 -11.24 -24.78 -12.60
CA ILE A 260 -12.32 -25.08 -11.64
C ILE A 260 -13.38 -23.97 -11.62
N ARG A 261 -12.97 -22.73 -11.94
CA ARG A 261 -13.86 -21.56 -11.88
C ARG A 261 -14.67 -21.32 -13.17
N ARG A 262 -14.37 -22.05 -14.23
CA ARG A 262 -15.15 -22.04 -15.47
C ARG A 262 -16.35 -22.97 -15.35
#